data_448696c3ddbb10d2f14159e4f11071b7
#
_entry.id   448696c3ddbb10d2f14159e4f11071b7
#
_cell.length_a   1.000
_cell.length_b   1.000
_cell.length_c   1.000
_cell.angle_alpha   90.00
_cell.angle_beta   90.00
_cell.angle_gamma   90.00
#
_symmetry.space_group_name_H-M   'P 1'
#
loop_
_entity.id
_entity.type
_entity.pdbx_description
1 polymer ?
#
loop_
_entity_poly.entity_id
_entity_poly.type
_entity_poly.pdbx_seq_one_letter_code
_entity_poly.pdbx_strand_id
1 'polypeptide(L)'
;YKRQAMGAPEEILGYSVTYLRIYFLGIIGNLVYNMGAAILRAVGDSKRPLYFLVASCLTNIALDLLFVVCFHMEVAGAALATIMSQLLSAVLVMITLIRTKESYRFIPKELRVEPVLLKRIIKIGLPAGLQSMMYSISNILIQANINGYGTNTIASWAVYGKIDGIFWMTMDAMGI
;
A
#
# COMPACT_ATOMS: atom_id res chain seq x y z
N TYR A 1 -7.85 -20.90 -16.39
CA TYR A 1 -6.56 -21.61 -16.23
C TYR A 1 -5.66 -21.05 -15.11
N LYS A 2 -5.72 -19.76 -14.75
CA LYS A 2 -4.91 -19.18 -13.63
C LYS A 2 -5.55 -19.37 -12.26
N ARG A 3 -6.82 -19.72 -12.15
CA ARG A 3 -7.60 -19.85 -10.91
C ARG A 3 -7.28 -21.10 -10.11
N GLN A 4 -6.86 -22.19 -10.78
CA GLN A 4 -6.52 -23.45 -10.13
C GLN A 4 -5.10 -23.49 -9.53
N ALA A 5 -4.22 -22.58 -9.91
CA ALA A 5 -2.82 -22.61 -9.47
C ALA A 5 -2.61 -22.21 -8.00
N MET A 6 -3.59 -21.58 -7.35
CA MET A 6 -3.47 -21.10 -5.97
C MET A 6 -4.32 -21.90 -4.95
N GLY A 7 -5.12 -22.88 -5.40
CA GLY A 7 -5.92 -23.74 -4.49
C GLY A 7 -6.94 -22.98 -3.62
N ALA A 8 -7.36 -21.76 -4.04
CA ALA A 8 -8.33 -20.98 -3.27
C ALA A 8 -9.76 -21.52 -3.50
N PRO A 9 -10.59 -21.67 -2.43
CA PRO A 9 -11.99 -22.05 -2.53
C PRO A 9 -12.77 -21.09 -3.45
N GLU A 10 -13.70 -21.64 -4.27
CA GLU A 10 -14.47 -20.85 -5.23
C GLU A 10 -15.31 -19.72 -4.59
N GLU A 11 -15.79 -19.95 -3.38
CA GLU A 11 -16.56 -18.98 -2.60
C GLU A 11 -15.77 -17.69 -2.28
N ILE A 12 -14.47 -17.83 -2.04
CA ILE A 12 -13.58 -16.71 -1.70
C ILE A 12 -13.13 -15.93 -2.96
N LEU A 13 -13.13 -16.59 -4.12
CA LEU A 13 -12.65 -15.99 -5.36
C LEU A 13 -13.48 -14.77 -5.81
N GLY A 14 -14.79 -14.81 -5.63
CA GLY A 14 -15.68 -13.68 -5.95
C GLY A 14 -15.35 -12.44 -5.15
N TYR A 15 -15.22 -12.60 -3.85
CA TYR A 15 -14.85 -11.52 -2.93
C TYR A 15 -13.45 -10.97 -3.21
N SER A 16 -12.48 -11.86 -3.48
CA SER A 16 -11.11 -11.46 -3.80
C SER A 16 -11.00 -10.66 -5.08
N VAL A 17 -11.75 -11.04 -6.12
CA VAL A 17 -11.78 -10.29 -7.39
C VAL A 17 -12.39 -8.91 -7.21
N THR A 18 -13.49 -8.81 -6.44
CA THR A 18 -14.12 -7.53 -6.14
C THR A 18 -13.19 -6.62 -5.34
N TYR A 19 -12.56 -7.16 -4.29
CA TYR A 19 -11.56 -6.45 -3.51
C TYR A 19 -10.41 -5.91 -4.36
N LEU A 20 -9.81 -6.76 -5.21
CA LEU A 20 -8.71 -6.37 -6.07
C LEU A 20 -9.09 -5.30 -7.08
N ARG A 21 -10.27 -5.41 -7.71
CA ARG A 21 -10.76 -4.38 -8.64
C ARG A 21 -10.89 -3.02 -7.97
N ILE A 22 -11.51 -3.00 -6.81
CA ILE A 22 -11.67 -1.78 -6.03
C ILE A 22 -10.29 -1.24 -5.61
N TYR A 23 -9.42 -2.10 -5.09
CA TYR A 23 -8.08 -1.72 -4.64
C TYR A 23 -7.21 -1.12 -5.77
N PHE A 24 -7.28 -1.68 -6.98
CA PHE A 24 -6.56 -1.14 -8.14
C PHE A 24 -7.03 0.26 -8.54
N LEU A 25 -8.28 0.60 -8.32
CA LEU A 25 -8.77 1.98 -8.53
C LEU A 25 -8.16 2.96 -7.52
N GLY A 26 -7.88 2.51 -6.30
CA GLY A 26 -7.27 3.32 -5.24
C GLY A 26 -5.74 3.47 -5.34
N ILE A 27 -5.06 2.70 -6.20
CA ILE A 27 -3.59 2.67 -6.26
C ILE A 27 -2.98 4.05 -6.55
N ILE A 28 -3.67 4.89 -7.31
CA ILE A 28 -3.24 6.25 -7.64
C ILE A 28 -3.14 7.09 -6.36
N GLY A 29 -4.12 7.01 -5.46
CA GLY A 29 -4.08 7.71 -4.18
C GLY A 29 -2.89 7.29 -3.32
N ASN A 30 -2.63 5.98 -3.27
CA ASN A 30 -1.48 5.44 -2.56
C ASN A 30 -0.15 5.95 -3.14
N LEU A 31 0.00 5.96 -4.47
CA LEU A 31 1.21 6.48 -5.13
C LEU A 31 1.41 7.97 -4.82
N VAL A 32 0.37 8.78 -4.92
CA VAL A 32 0.44 10.22 -4.63
C VAL A 32 0.86 10.45 -3.18
N TYR A 33 0.26 9.73 -2.24
CA TYR A 33 0.65 9.83 -0.83
C TYR A 33 2.11 9.44 -0.62
N ASN A 34 2.56 8.30 -1.14
CA ASN A 34 3.93 7.82 -0.95
C ASN A 34 4.97 8.78 -1.55
N MET A 35 4.72 9.31 -2.75
CA MET A 35 5.60 10.31 -3.36
C MET A 35 5.65 11.59 -2.53
N GLY A 36 4.50 12.12 -2.14
CA GLY A 36 4.44 13.34 -1.35
C GLY A 36 5.05 13.18 0.04
N ALA A 37 4.82 12.04 0.70
CA ALA A 37 5.45 11.71 1.97
C ALA A 37 6.98 11.54 1.84
N ALA A 38 7.47 10.99 0.74
CA ALA A 38 8.90 10.90 0.46
C ALA A 38 9.54 12.28 0.28
N ILE A 39 8.88 13.20 -0.42
CA ILE A 39 9.34 14.59 -0.56
C ILE A 39 9.42 15.26 0.81
N LEU A 40 8.39 15.16 1.65
CA LEU A 40 8.39 15.75 2.99
C LEU A 40 9.51 15.17 3.87
N ARG A 41 9.71 13.85 3.83
CA ARG A 41 10.80 13.20 4.57
C ARG A 41 12.17 13.65 4.06
N ALA A 42 12.35 13.80 2.76
CA ALA A 42 13.62 14.24 2.17
C ALA A 42 14.03 15.66 2.62
N VAL A 43 13.05 16.52 2.96
CA VAL A 43 13.31 17.86 3.51
C VAL A 43 13.34 17.90 5.05
N GLY A 44 13.33 16.72 5.70
CA GLY A 44 13.43 16.59 7.15
C GLY A 44 12.10 16.68 7.91
N ASP A 45 10.97 16.80 7.20
CA ASP A 45 9.63 16.83 7.81
C ASP A 45 9.01 15.43 7.85
N SER A 46 9.35 14.66 8.84
CA SER A 46 8.76 13.32 9.08
C SER A 46 7.46 13.38 9.90
N LYS A 47 7.18 14.51 10.58
CA LYS A 47 6.01 14.63 11.46
C LYS A 47 4.71 14.75 10.69
N ARG A 48 4.66 15.58 9.64
CA ARG A 48 3.43 15.78 8.85
C ARG A 48 2.97 14.48 8.17
N PRO A 49 3.83 13.71 7.46
CA PRO A 49 3.43 12.42 6.91
C PRO A 49 2.88 11.45 7.96
N LEU A 50 3.46 11.44 9.17
CA LEU A 50 2.97 10.62 10.27
C LEU A 50 1.54 11.03 10.69
N TYR A 51 1.27 12.33 10.86
CA TYR A 51 -0.08 12.80 11.20
C TYR A 51 -1.11 12.45 10.11
N PHE A 52 -0.74 12.53 8.83
CA PHE A 52 -1.61 12.14 7.74
C PHE A 52 -1.91 10.65 7.75
N LEU A 53 -0.90 9.83 8.07
CA LEU A 53 -1.07 8.39 8.21
C LEU A 53 -2.01 8.04 9.39
N VAL A 54 -1.82 8.68 10.54
CA VAL A 54 -2.69 8.49 11.71
C VAL A 54 -4.13 8.90 11.39
N ALA A 55 -4.33 10.07 10.79
CA ALA A 55 -5.67 10.53 10.38
C ALA A 55 -6.32 9.56 9.39
N SER A 56 -5.57 9.09 8.40
CA SER A 56 -6.03 8.09 7.43
C SER A 56 -6.39 6.76 8.10
N CYS A 57 -5.58 6.30 9.06
CA CYS A 57 -5.84 5.07 9.81
C CYS A 57 -7.14 5.17 10.65
N LEU A 58 -7.33 6.26 11.37
CA LEU A 58 -8.56 6.50 12.15
C LEU A 58 -9.78 6.58 11.25
N THR A 59 -9.66 7.26 10.10
CA THR A 59 -10.73 7.33 9.11
C THR A 59 -11.03 5.96 8.52
N ASN A 60 -10.02 5.15 8.24
CA ASN A 60 -10.20 3.78 7.75
C ASN A 60 -11.00 2.94 8.74
N ILE A 61 -10.62 2.94 10.03
CA ILE A 61 -11.33 2.21 11.07
C ILE A 61 -12.80 2.68 11.17
N ALA A 62 -13.04 3.99 11.15
CA ALA A 62 -14.41 4.53 11.20
C ALA A 62 -15.25 4.12 9.98
N LEU A 63 -14.66 4.17 8.78
CA LEU A 63 -15.33 3.77 7.54
C LEU A 63 -15.53 2.26 7.45
N ASP A 64 -14.59 1.45 7.96
CA ASP A 64 -14.75 0.00 8.05
C ASP A 64 -15.96 -0.36 8.93
N LEU A 65 -16.06 0.24 10.11
CA LEU A 65 -17.21 0.04 10.98
C LEU A 65 -18.51 0.49 10.30
N LEU A 66 -18.51 1.63 9.62
CA LEU A 66 -19.68 2.14 8.92
C LEU A 66 -20.10 1.22 7.76
N PHE A 67 -19.19 0.84 6.88
CA PHE A 67 -19.53 0.07 5.69
C PHE A 67 -19.76 -1.40 5.98
N VAL A 68 -18.99 -2.00 6.87
CA VAL A 68 -19.12 -3.42 7.18
C VAL A 68 -20.26 -3.67 8.19
N VAL A 69 -20.33 -2.88 9.27
CA VAL A 69 -21.32 -3.12 10.33
C VAL A 69 -22.67 -2.48 10.00
N CYS A 70 -22.71 -1.19 9.58
CA CYS A 70 -23.98 -0.50 9.33
C CYS A 70 -24.56 -0.80 7.95
N PHE A 71 -23.74 -0.82 6.90
CA PHE A 71 -24.20 -1.08 5.53
C PHE A 71 -24.12 -2.55 5.09
N HIS A 72 -23.52 -3.42 5.89
CA HIS A 72 -23.38 -4.86 5.61
C HIS A 72 -22.70 -5.14 4.25
N MET A 73 -21.76 -4.27 3.84
CA MET A 73 -21.10 -4.38 2.54
C MET A 73 -19.96 -5.41 2.49
N GLU A 74 -19.75 -6.15 3.61
CA GLU A 74 -18.74 -7.20 3.71
C GLU A 74 -17.34 -6.77 3.19
N VAL A 75 -16.74 -7.58 2.30
CA VAL A 75 -15.39 -7.35 1.74
C VAL A 75 -15.33 -6.09 0.86
N ALA A 76 -16.42 -5.74 0.15
CA ALA A 76 -16.47 -4.54 -0.66
C ALA A 76 -16.42 -3.26 0.19
N GLY A 77 -17.07 -3.29 1.37
CA GLY A 77 -17.03 -2.18 2.33
C GLY A 77 -15.61 -1.91 2.83
N ALA A 78 -14.89 -2.96 3.24
CA ALA A 78 -13.51 -2.85 3.69
C ALA A 78 -12.57 -2.32 2.57
N ALA A 79 -12.77 -2.76 1.32
CA ALA A 79 -12.02 -2.25 0.20
C ALA A 79 -12.27 -0.75 -0.05
N LEU A 80 -13.53 -0.31 0.00
CA LEU A 80 -13.90 1.09 -0.16
C LEU A 80 -13.35 1.96 0.97
N ALA A 81 -13.45 1.51 2.23
CA ALA A 81 -12.88 2.20 3.38
C ALA A 81 -11.36 2.42 3.22
N THR A 82 -10.66 1.39 2.76
CA THR A 82 -9.22 1.47 2.48
C THR A 82 -8.90 2.51 1.42
N ILE A 83 -9.63 2.54 0.30
CA ILE A 83 -9.38 3.52 -0.77
C ILE A 83 -9.71 4.94 -0.30
N MET A 84 -10.84 5.13 0.37
CA MET A 84 -11.23 6.46 0.86
C MET A 84 -10.22 7.02 1.85
N SER A 85 -9.71 6.19 2.75
CA SER A 85 -8.66 6.59 3.69
C SER A 85 -7.32 6.91 2.99
N GLN A 86 -6.94 6.15 1.97
CA GLN A 86 -5.76 6.44 1.15
C GLN A 86 -5.91 7.73 0.34
N LEU A 87 -7.09 7.99 -0.22
CA LEU A 87 -7.38 9.25 -0.91
C LEU A 87 -7.31 10.44 0.06
N LEU A 88 -7.82 10.28 1.29
CA LEU A 88 -7.70 11.32 2.32
C LEU A 88 -6.23 11.67 2.58
N SER A 89 -5.36 10.68 2.80
CA SER A 89 -3.93 10.93 3.02
C SER A 89 -3.25 11.56 1.81
N ALA A 90 -3.62 11.15 0.59
CA ALA A 90 -3.14 11.75 -0.64
C ALA A 90 -3.55 13.24 -0.77
N VAL A 91 -4.80 13.55 -0.45
CA VAL A 91 -5.31 14.93 -0.45
C VAL A 91 -4.58 15.78 0.59
N LEU A 92 -4.40 15.28 1.80
CA LEU A 92 -3.71 16.00 2.87
C LEU A 92 -2.26 16.32 2.51
N VAL A 93 -1.52 15.35 1.95
CA VAL A 93 -0.14 15.58 1.52
C VAL A 93 -0.09 16.57 0.35
N MET A 94 -0.99 16.47 -0.62
CA MET A 94 -1.04 17.40 -1.76
C MET A 94 -1.37 18.83 -1.33
N ILE A 95 -2.35 19.01 -0.44
CA ILE A 95 -2.68 20.33 0.12
C ILE A 95 -1.44 20.91 0.81
N THR A 96 -0.71 20.12 1.55
CA THR A 96 0.51 20.55 2.24
C THR A 96 1.58 21.00 1.26
N LEU A 97 1.84 20.22 0.19
CA LEU A 97 2.83 20.55 -0.83
C LEU A 97 2.44 21.78 -1.65
N ILE A 98 1.16 22.01 -1.91
CA ILE A 98 0.69 23.19 -2.65
C ILE A 98 0.74 24.45 -1.79
N ARG A 99 0.39 24.34 -0.49
CA ARG A 99 0.30 25.49 0.42
C ARG A 99 1.63 25.89 1.06
N THR A 100 2.64 25.04 1.03
CA THR A 100 3.95 25.39 1.58
C THR A 100 4.54 26.60 0.83
N LYS A 101 5.29 27.44 1.56
CA LYS A 101 6.05 28.57 1.01
C LYS A 101 7.52 28.23 0.74
N GLU A 102 7.92 27.02 1.06
CA GLU A 102 9.27 26.52 0.93
C GLU A 102 9.61 26.17 -0.53
N SER A 103 10.89 25.95 -0.81
CA SER A 103 11.42 25.66 -2.14
C SER A 103 10.90 24.36 -2.78
N TYR A 104 10.33 23.44 -1.97
CA TYR A 104 9.70 22.19 -2.43
C TYR A 104 8.20 22.33 -2.71
N ARG A 105 7.69 23.56 -2.83
CA ARG A 105 6.29 23.81 -3.19
C ARG A 105 5.95 23.17 -4.53
N PHE A 106 4.87 22.39 -4.53
CA PHE A 106 4.36 21.80 -5.75
C PHE A 106 3.55 22.81 -6.56
N ILE A 107 4.06 23.15 -7.75
CA ILE A 107 3.41 24.07 -8.69
C ILE A 107 3.01 23.28 -9.95
N PRO A 108 1.73 22.93 -10.12
CA PRO A 108 1.30 22.07 -11.24
C PRO A 108 1.62 22.64 -12.62
N LYS A 109 1.67 23.96 -12.74
CA LYS A 109 1.97 24.67 -14.01
C LYS A 109 3.44 24.56 -14.44
N GLU A 110 4.35 24.28 -13.51
CA GLU A 110 5.78 24.16 -13.74
C GLU A 110 6.27 22.72 -13.85
N LEU A 111 5.34 21.78 -13.86
CA LEU A 111 5.64 20.35 -14.01
C LEU A 111 6.34 20.12 -15.35
N ARG A 112 7.64 19.80 -15.27
CA ARG A 112 8.46 19.43 -16.41
C ARG A 112 9.17 18.12 -16.12
N VAL A 113 9.18 17.24 -17.11
CA VAL A 113 9.95 16.01 -17.03
C VAL A 113 11.37 16.32 -17.49
N GLU A 114 12.30 16.35 -16.55
CA GLU A 114 13.72 16.49 -16.87
C GLU A 114 14.32 15.13 -17.23
N PRO A 115 14.81 14.94 -18.48
CA PRO A 115 15.32 13.64 -18.94
C PRO A 115 16.47 13.08 -18.09
N VAL A 116 17.33 13.98 -17.58
CA VAL A 116 18.48 13.60 -16.74
C VAL A 116 18.02 13.03 -15.41
N LEU A 117 17.07 13.70 -14.74
CA LEU A 117 16.49 13.22 -13.47
C LEU A 117 15.69 11.94 -13.68
N LEU A 118 14.88 11.89 -14.75
CA LEU A 118 14.11 10.69 -15.09
C LEU A 118 15.03 9.48 -15.30
N LYS A 119 16.14 9.63 -16.05
CA LYS A 119 17.11 8.56 -16.26
C LYS A 119 17.72 8.09 -14.94
N ARG A 120 18.01 9.00 -14.01
CA ARG A 120 18.54 8.66 -12.69
C ARG A 120 17.52 7.90 -11.85
N ILE A 121 16.26 8.35 -11.85
CA ILE A 121 15.15 7.67 -11.15
C ILE A 121 14.95 6.26 -11.69
N ILE A 122 14.92 6.09 -13.01
CA ILE A 122 14.78 4.77 -13.65
C ILE A 122 15.98 3.87 -13.31
N LYS A 123 17.20 4.41 -13.35
CA LYS A 123 18.41 3.63 -13.06
C LYS A 123 18.43 3.07 -11.63
N ILE A 124 17.83 3.77 -10.68
CA ILE A 124 17.77 3.34 -9.26
C ILE A 124 16.48 2.54 -9.01
N GLY A 125 15.36 3.03 -9.50
CA GLY A 125 14.05 2.47 -9.21
C GLY A 125 13.77 1.15 -9.93
N LEU A 126 14.25 0.98 -11.17
CA LEU A 126 14.00 -0.23 -11.93
C LEU A 126 14.64 -1.48 -11.31
N PRO A 127 15.94 -1.48 -10.92
CA PRO A 127 16.52 -2.62 -10.22
C PRO A 127 15.85 -2.91 -8.88
N ALA A 128 15.52 -1.88 -8.09
CA ALA A 128 14.80 -2.05 -6.82
C ALA A 128 13.39 -2.62 -7.03
N GLY A 129 12.68 -2.17 -8.07
CA GLY A 129 11.39 -2.71 -8.46
C GLY A 129 11.46 -4.17 -8.89
N LEU A 130 12.46 -4.54 -9.71
CA LEU A 130 12.68 -5.92 -10.12
C LEU A 130 13.01 -6.82 -8.92
N GLN A 131 13.83 -6.37 -7.99
CA GLN A 131 14.13 -7.09 -6.75
C GLN A 131 12.85 -7.33 -5.94
N SER A 132 12.01 -6.32 -5.76
CA SER A 132 10.72 -6.46 -5.06
C SER A 132 9.76 -7.40 -5.77
N MET A 133 9.74 -7.40 -7.11
CA MET A 133 8.94 -8.35 -7.90
C MET A 133 9.42 -9.79 -7.69
N MET A 134 10.72 -10.04 -7.71
CA MET A 134 11.29 -11.38 -7.48
C MET A 134 10.96 -11.88 -6.07
N TYR A 135 11.05 -11.00 -5.06
CA TYR A 135 10.65 -11.32 -3.70
C TYR A 135 9.15 -11.69 -3.61
N SER A 136 8.29 -10.91 -4.27
CA SER A 136 6.85 -11.17 -4.31
C SER A 136 6.52 -12.49 -5.00
N ILE A 137 7.18 -12.80 -6.12
CA ILE A 137 7.00 -14.09 -6.83
C ILE A 137 7.43 -15.24 -5.94
N SER A 138 8.57 -15.13 -5.25
CA SER A 138 9.05 -16.15 -4.31
C SER A 138 8.04 -16.40 -3.19
N ASN A 139 7.48 -15.35 -2.60
CA ASN A 139 6.45 -15.48 -1.57
C ASN A 139 5.17 -16.18 -2.09
N ILE A 140 4.75 -15.88 -3.33
CA ILE A 140 3.61 -16.55 -3.96
C ILE A 140 3.89 -18.05 -4.14
N LEU A 141 5.08 -18.42 -4.60
CA LEU A 141 5.48 -19.82 -4.77
C LEU A 141 5.53 -20.57 -3.44
N ILE A 142 6.10 -19.93 -2.41
CA ILE A 142 6.14 -20.49 -1.05
C ILE A 142 4.71 -20.70 -0.53
N GLN A 143 3.85 -19.69 -0.64
CA GLN A 143 2.46 -19.77 -0.20
C GLN A 143 1.69 -20.86 -0.93
N ALA A 144 1.87 -21.00 -2.24
CA ALA A 144 1.24 -22.06 -3.02
C ALA A 144 1.65 -23.46 -2.56
N ASN A 145 2.93 -23.65 -2.23
CA ASN A 145 3.42 -24.90 -1.66
C ASN A 145 2.83 -25.17 -0.28
N ILE A 146 2.81 -24.16 0.61
CA ILE A 146 2.28 -24.28 1.97
C ILE A 146 0.80 -24.65 1.97
N ASN A 147 0.03 -24.12 1.02
CA ASN A 147 -1.40 -24.42 0.88
C ASN A 147 -1.65 -25.93 0.61
N GLY A 148 -0.66 -26.63 0.06
CA GLY A 148 -0.72 -28.10 -0.16
C GLY A 148 -0.55 -28.95 1.11
N TYR A 149 -0.05 -28.39 2.22
CA TYR A 149 0.24 -29.13 3.46
C TYR A 149 -0.90 -29.09 4.50
N GLY A 150 -2.04 -28.51 4.17
CA GLY A 150 -3.23 -28.50 5.01
C GLY A 150 -3.35 -27.28 5.94
N THR A 151 -4.53 -27.17 6.58
CA THR A 151 -4.95 -25.98 7.33
C THR A 151 -4.06 -25.62 8.51
N ASN A 152 -3.54 -26.62 9.23
CA ASN A 152 -2.66 -26.40 10.38
C ASN A 152 -1.33 -25.75 9.98
N THR A 153 -0.76 -26.15 8.84
CA THR A 153 0.48 -25.58 8.31
C THR A 153 0.25 -24.15 7.83
N ILE A 154 -0.88 -23.87 7.18
CA ILE A 154 -1.28 -22.53 6.75
C ILE A 154 -1.42 -21.60 7.96
N ALA A 155 -2.09 -22.07 9.03
CA ALA A 155 -2.24 -21.28 10.26
C ALA A 155 -0.89 -20.98 10.93
N SER A 156 -0.02 -21.96 11.02
CA SER A 156 1.34 -21.79 11.58
C SER A 156 2.17 -20.81 10.78
N TRP A 157 2.09 -20.87 9.44
CA TRP A 157 2.76 -19.94 8.54
C TRP A 157 2.24 -18.50 8.68
N ALA A 158 0.94 -18.33 8.85
CA ALA A 158 0.34 -17.02 9.09
C ALA A 158 0.81 -16.39 10.41
N VAL A 159 0.96 -17.19 11.47
CA VAL A 159 1.53 -16.75 12.75
C VAL A 159 3.00 -16.37 12.60
N TYR A 160 3.78 -17.23 11.94
CA TYR A 160 5.19 -16.94 11.63
C TYR A 160 5.35 -15.61 10.88
N GLY A 161 4.54 -15.39 9.83
CA GLY A 161 4.60 -14.15 9.05
C GLY A 161 4.28 -12.90 9.85
N LYS A 162 3.43 -13.00 10.89
CA LYS A 162 3.17 -11.87 11.81
C LYS A 162 4.38 -11.56 12.70
N ILE A 163 5.04 -12.60 13.21
CA ILE A 163 6.24 -12.45 14.05
C ILE A 163 7.39 -11.89 13.19
N ASP A 164 7.61 -12.47 12.02
CA ASP A 164 8.63 -12.02 11.06
C ASP A 164 8.40 -10.56 10.65
N GLY A 165 7.15 -10.17 10.42
CA GLY A 165 6.76 -8.80 10.12
C GLY A 165 7.15 -7.78 11.21
N ILE A 166 7.10 -8.16 12.49
CA ILE A 166 7.54 -7.30 13.60
C ILE A 166 9.06 -7.09 13.54
N PHE A 167 9.83 -8.14 13.24
CA PHE A 167 11.27 -8.04 13.05
C PHE A 167 11.61 -7.10 11.88
N TRP A 168 10.99 -7.29 10.74
CA TRP A 168 11.19 -6.42 9.56
C TRP A 168 10.83 -4.98 9.84
N MET A 169 9.71 -4.74 10.52
CA MET A 169 9.28 -3.39 10.92
C MET A 169 10.30 -2.69 11.82
N THR A 170 10.95 -3.44 12.71
CA THR A 170 12.00 -2.92 13.57
C THR A 170 13.27 -2.61 12.77
N MET A 171 13.67 -3.49 11.86
CA MET A 171 14.83 -3.29 11.00
C MET A 171 14.65 -2.11 10.05
N ASP A 172 13.47 -1.97 9.44
CA ASP A 172 13.13 -0.83 8.58
C ASP A 172 13.18 0.51 9.35
N ALA A 173 12.73 0.51 10.60
CA ALA A 173 12.79 1.69 11.45
C ALA A 173 14.24 2.10 11.81
N MET A 174 15.16 1.15 11.87
CA MET A 174 16.58 1.40 12.12
C MET A 174 17.38 1.71 10.85
N GLY A 175 16.85 1.34 9.68
CA GLY A 175 17.50 1.53 8.37
C GLY A 175 17.20 2.87 7.70
N ILE A 176 16.40 3.72 8.35
CA ILE A 176 16.13 5.11 7.96
C ILE A 176 17.08 6.00 8.77
#